data_9230e2a43828cde39b17a4a1b6c58baf
#
_entry.id   9230e2a43828cde39b17a4a1b6c58baf
#
_cell.length_a   1.000
_cell.length_b   1.000
_cell.length_c   1.000
_cell.angle_alpha   90.00
_cell.angle_beta   90.00
_cell.angle_gamma   90.00
#
_symmetry.space_group_name_H-M   'P 1'
#
loop_
_entity.id
_entity.type
_entity.pdbx_description
1 polymer ?
#
loop_
_entity_poly.entity_id
_entity_poly.type
_entity_poly.pdbx_seq_one_letter_code
_entity_poly.pdbx_strand_id
1 'polypeptide(L)'
;MVGLAIDQQLAALFALQDTLKSGAAEVVQELKQAGHAVYLVTGDNRRTASTVGKLLGIEDANIAAEVRPEKKAEFVKSLQQMGRRVAFIGDGINDAPALEQADLGIAVGRATDIAQMAADIVLFKSDVHAIPEALGLAQATLRTIKQNLFWAFFYNALGIPLAALGFLSPILCAAAMGLSDVVVIGNAMRLRWWKK
;
A
#
# COMPACT_ATOMS: atom_id res chain seq x y z
N MET A 1 4.75 -14.36 28.39
CA MET A 1 4.30 -14.73 29.74
C MET A 1 4.94 -13.78 30.73
N VAL A 2 4.16 -13.29 31.70
CA VAL A 2 4.63 -12.41 32.79
C VAL A 2 4.38 -13.17 34.10
N GLY A 3 5.42 -13.32 34.91
CA GLY A 3 5.32 -13.96 36.23
C GLY A 3 5.20 -12.91 37.31
N LEU A 4 4.30 -13.11 38.25
CA LEU A 4 4.21 -12.37 39.51
C LEU A 4 4.86 -13.20 40.60
N ALA A 5 5.87 -12.65 41.27
CA ALA A 5 6.49 -13.27 42.42
C ALA A 5 6.22 -12.43 43.69
N ILE A 6 5.89 -13.10 44.79
CA ILE A 6 5.73 -12.52 46.12
C ILE A 6 6.70 -13.28 47.04
N ASP A 7 7.52 -12.58 47.79
CA ASP A 7 8.55 -13.15 48.67
C ASP A 7 9.42 -14.21 48.01
N GLN A 8 9.87 -13.93 46.76
CA GLN A 8 10.69 -14.82 45.91
C GLN A 8 10.00 -16.11 45.45
N GLN A 9 8.70 -16.28 45.74
CA GLN A 9 7.90 -17.41 45.27
C GLN A 9 6.99 -16.98 44.11
N LEU A 10 6.92 -17.79 43.04
CA LEU A 10 6.03 -17.55 41.92
C LEU A 10 4.57 -17.65 42.40
N ALA A 11 3.86 -16.53 42.48
CA ALA A 11 2.48 -16.45 42.90
C ALA A 11 1.46 -16.59 41.78
N ALA A 12 1.79 -16.06 40.57
CA ALA A 12 0.94 -16.16 39.40
C ALA A 12 1.74 -16.08 38.09
N LEU A 13 1.21 -16.72 37.05
CA LEU A 13 1.73 -16.66 35.69
C LEU A 13 0.64 -16.14 34.75
N PHE A 14 0.92 -15.03 34.06
CA PHE A 14 0.01 -14.44 33.09
C PHE A 14 0.51 -14.77 31.68
N ALA A 15 -0.33 -15.41 30.88
CA ALA A 15 -0.10 -15.58 29.46
C ALA A 15 -0.79 -14.43 28.72
N LEU A 16 0.01 -13.56 28.11
CA LEU A 16 -0.47 -12.47 27.26
C LEU A 16 -0.24 -12.90 25.81
N GLN A 17 -1.26 -12.77 24.99
CA GLN A 17 -1.20 -13.02 23.56
C GLN A 17 -1.98 -11.92 22.85
N ASP A 18 -1.34 -11.27 21.89
CA ASP A 18 -2.03 -10.37 20.98
C ASP A 18 -2.84 -11.19 19.95
N THR A 19 -4.05 -10.72 19.70
CA THR A 19 -4.91 -11.32 18.67
C THR A 19 -4.65 -10.66 17.32
N LEU A 20 -4.63 -11.49 16.28
CA LEU A 20 -4.57 -10.96 14.91
C LEU A 20 -5.81 -10.10 14.62
N LYS A 21 -5.63 -9.02 13.87
CA LYS A 21 -6.76 -8.24 13.37
C LYS A 21 -7.64 -9.14 12.49
N SER A 22 -8.95 -9.00 12.65
CA SER A 22 -9.92 -9.74 11.82
C SER A 22 -9.65 -9.50 10.34
N GLY A 23 -9.68 -10.55 9.53
CA GLY A 23 -9.43 -10.47 8.09
C GLY A 23 -7.96 -10.43 7.69
N ALA A 24 -7.00 -10.47 8.64
CA ALA A 24 -5.58 -10.34 8.30
C ALA A 24 -5.08 -11.50 7.40
N ALA A 25 -5.52 -12.71 7.65
CA ALA A 25 -5.13 -13.89 6.85
C ALA A 25 -5.70 -13.81 5.43
N GLU A 26 -6.96 -13.38 5.30
CA GLU A 26 -7.64 -13.17 4.02
C GLU A 26 -6.92 -12.11 3.19
N VAL A 27 -6.54 -10.99 3.80
CA VAL A 27 -5.81 -9.91 3.13
C VAL A 27 -4.43 -10.37 2.66
N VAL A 28 -3.69 -11.13 3.50
CA VAL A 28 -2.40 -11.71 3.09
C VAL A 28 -2.58 -12.64 1.89
N GLN A 29 -3.61 -13.48 1.91
CA GLN A 29 -3.90 -14.39 0.81
C GLN A 29 -4.26 -13.62 -0.47
N GLU A 30 -5.07 -12.58 -0.37
CA GLU A 30 -5.43 -11.72 -1.50
C GLU A 30 -4.21 -11.05 -2.12
N LEU A 31 -3.32 -10.48 -1.30
CA LEU A 31 -2.07 -9.88 -1.77
C LEU A 31 -1.17 -10.91 -2.48
N LYS A 32 -1.07 -12.13 -1.95
CA LYS A 32 -0.32 -13.22 -2.59
C LYS A 32 -0.94 -13.63 -3.93
N GLN A 33 -2.27 -13.71 -4.02
CA GLN A 33 -2.98 -14.01 -5.27
C GLN A 33 -2.80 -12.89 -6.31
N ALA A 34 -2.65 -11.64 -5.87
CA ALA A 34 -2.31 -10.51 -6.74
C ALA A 34 -0.82 -10.50 -7.19
N GLY A 35 -0.02 -11.51 -6.79
CA GLY A 35 1.38 -11.67 -7.18
C GLY A 35 2.38 -10.94 -6.28
N HIS A 36 1.94 -10.43 -5.12
CA HIS A 36 2.84 -9.79 -4.17
C HIS A 36 3.51 -10.82 -3.25
N ALA A 37 4.82 -10.68 -3.02
CA ALA A 37 5.51 -11.38 -1.96
C ALA A 37 5.25 -10.67 -0.64
N VAL A 38 4.68 -11.39 0.34
CA VAL A 38 4.34 -10.83 1.65
C VAL A 38 5.38 -11.25 2.67
N TYR A 39 5.92 -10.28 3.41
CA TYR A 39 6.90 -10.45 4.48
C TYR A 39 6.31 -10.03 5.82
N LEU A 40 6.64 -10.77 6.88
CA LEU A 40 6.37 -10.39 8.26
C LEU A 40 7.66 -9.90 8.91
N VAL A 41 7.70 -8.62 9.31
CA VAL A 41 8.86 -8.01 9.99
C VAL A 41 8.43 -7.57 11.37
N THR A 42 8.96 -8.22 12.41
CA THR A 42 8.54 -7.98 13.79
C THR A 42 9.72 -7.95 14.76
N GLY A 43 9.57 -7.19 15.85
CA GLY A 43 10.49 -7.22 17.00
C GLY A 43 10.29 -8.43 17.92
N ASP A 44 9.22 -9.19 17.72
CA ASP A 44 8.93 -10.38 18.52
C ASP A 44 9.98 -11.50 18.30
N ASN A 45 10.05 -12.40 19.28
CA ASN A 45 10.92 -13.57 19.18
C ASN A 45 10.49 -14.49 18.02
N ARG A 46 11.45 -15.27 17.51
CA ARG A 46 11.26 -16.17 16.37
C ARG A 46 10.07 -17.11 16.51
N ARG A 47 9.83 -17.65 17.72
CA ARG A 47 8.74 -18.60 17.99
C ARG A 47 7.37 -17.92 17.80
N THR A 48 7.18 -16.73 18.36
CA THR A 48 5.95 -15.95 18.21
C THR A 48 5.73 -15.55 16.75
N ALA A 49 6.77 -15.02 16.11
CA ALA A 49 6.72 -14.62 14.71
C ALA A 49 6.37 -15.78 13.77
N SER A 50 6.95 -16.97 13.98
CA SER A 50 6.63 -18.18 13.20
C SER A 50 5.18 -18.63 13.42
N THR A 51 4.68 -18.54 14.64
CA THR A 51 3.27 -18.87 14.94
C THR A 51 2.31 -17.91 14.22
N VAL A 52 2.57 -16.60 14.30
CA VAL A 52 1.79 -15.57 13.61
C VAL A 52 1.88 -15.76 12.09
N GLY A 53 3.08 -16.02 11.55
CA GLY A 53 3.28 -16.25 10.14
C GLY A 53 2.48 -17.44 9.60
N LYS A 54 2.44 -18.55 10.35
CA LYS A 54 1.62 -19.72 10.01
C LYS A 54 0.13 -19.38 9.97
N LEU A 55 -0.37 -18.61 10.96
CA LEU A 55 -1.76 -18.17 10.99
C LEU A 55 -2.11 -17.26 9.81
N LEU A 56 -1.16 -16.45 9.36
CA LEU A 56 -1.31 -15.56 8.21
C LEU A 56 -1.01 -16.26 6.87
N GLY A 57 -0.57 -17.50 6.86
CA GLY A 57 -0.14 -18.21 5.65
C GLY A 57 1.16 -17.65 5.05
N ILE A 58 2.03 -17.02 5.85
CA ILE A 58 3.34 -16.51 5.43
C ILE A 58 4.39 -17.60 5.66
N GLU A 59 5.23 -17.84 4.66
CA GLU A 59 6.30 -18.83 4.73
C GLU A 59 7.42 -18.40 5.70
N ASP A 60 8.03 -19.34 6.40
CA ASP A 60 9.09 -19.05 7.37
C ASP A 60 10.29 -18.31 6.76
N ALA A 61 10.56 -18.49 5.47
CA ALA A 61 11.59 -17.76 4.72
C ALA A 61 11.28 -16.25 4.58
N ASN A 62 10.02 -15.88 4.67
CA ASN A 62 9.54 -14.50 4.56
C ASN A 62 9.27 -13.86 5.94
N ILE A 63 9.75 -14.48 7.02
CA ILE A 63 9.57 -13.96 8.38
C ILE A 63 10.91 -13.45 8.92
N ALA A 64 11.00 -12.15 9.14
CA ALA A 64 12.09 -11.49 9.85
C ALA A 64 11.65 -11.20 11.29
N ALA A 65 12.11 -12.01 12.23
CA ALA A 65 11.85 -11.87 13.66
C ALA A 65 13.01 -11.16 14.38
N GLU A 66 12.76 -10.67 15.60
CA GLU A 66 13.77 -9.99 16.46
C GLU A 66 14.42 -8.79 15.77
N VAL A 67 13.68 -8.15 14.86
CA VAL A 67 14.14 -6.99 14.11
C VAL A 67 13.92 -5.74 14.95
N ARG A 68 15.03 -5.09 15.34
CA ARG A 68 14.98 -3.79 16.04
C ARG A 68 14.40 -2.71 15.13
N PRO A 69 13.80 -1.65 15.70
CA PRO A 69 13.19 -0.57 14.92
C PRO A 69 14.10 -0.03 13.80
N GLU A 70 15.36 0.26 14.12
CA GLU A 70 16.33 0.82 13.18
C GLU A 70 16.63 -0.15 12.02
N LYS A 71 16.55 -1.45 12.30
CA LYS A 71 16.82 -2.50 11.31
C LYS A 71 15.65 -2.79 10.37
N LYS A 72 14.45 -2.31 10.67
CA LYS A 72 13.31 -2.44 9.75
C LYS A 72 13.55 -1.68 8.45
N ALA A 73 14.08 -0.47 8.53
CA ALA A 73 14.46 0.32 7.34
C ALA A 73 15.59 -0.36 6.54
N GLU A 74 16.59 -0.94 7.22
CA GLU A 74 17.66 -1.71 6.55
C GLU A 74 17.11 -2.94 5.83
N PHE A 75 16.13 -3.62 6.42
CA PHE A 75 15.44 -4.75 5.78
C PHE A 75 14.72 -4.32 4.49
N VAL A 76 13.95 -3.22 4.54
CA VAL A 76 13.32 -2.63 3.36
C VAL A 76 14.36 -2.32 2.29
N LYS A 77 15.45 -1.62 2.66
CA LYS A 77 16.54 -1.28 1.75
C LYS A 77 17.20 -2.50 1.11
N SER A 78 17.35 -3.60 1.86
CA SER A 78 17.92 -4.85 1.33
C SER A 78 17.05 -5.46 0.22
N LEU A 79 15.72 -5.41 0.37
CA LEU A 79 14.79 -5.87 -0.66
C LEU A 79 14.83 -4.96 -1.91
N GLN A 80 14.95 -3.64 -1.71
CA GLN A 80 15.09 -2.67 -2.80
C GLN A 80 16.39 -2.88 -3.58
N GLN A 81 17.51 -3.20 -2.90
CA GLN A 81 18.78 -3.54 -3.54
C GLN A 81 18.71 -4.81 -4.39
N MET A 82 17.77 -5.72 -4.10
CA MET A 82 17.46 -6.89 -4.94
C MET A 82 16.56 -6.53 -6.14
N GLY A 83 16.32 -5.24 -6.40
CA GLY A 83 15.47 -4.76 -7.50
C GLY A 83 13.97 -4.89 -7.23
N ARG A 84 13.55 -5.11 -5.98
CA ARG A 84 12.13 -5.19 -5.61
C ARG A 84 11.58 -3.82 -5.26
N ARG A 85 10.33 -3.56 -5.64
CA ARG A 85 9.56 -2.44 -5.09
C ARG A 85 8.86 -2.88 -3.82
N VAL A 86 9.03 -2.11 -2.76
CA VAL A 86 8.59 -2.47 -1.40
C VAL A 86 7.51 -1.51 -0.92
N ALA A 87 6.34 -2.06 -0.60
CA ALA A 87 5.35 -1.37 0.22
C ALA A 87 5.55 -1.80 1.68
N PHE A 88 5.72 -0.85 2.58
CA PHE A 88 5.82 -1.11 4.01
C PHE A 88 4.55 -0.63 4.71
N ILE A 89 4.01 -1.49 5.57
CA ILE A 89 2.76 -1.22 6.30
C ILE A 89 3.08 -1.25 7.79
N GLY A 90 2.79 -0.16 8.48
CA GLY A 90 3.06 -0.02 9.91
C GLY A 90 2.10 0.95 10.61
N ASP A 91 2.11 0.96 11.94
CA ASP A 91 1.21 1.80 12.76
C ASP A 91 1.95 2.54 13.88
N GLY A 92 3.21 2.24 14.13
CA GLY A 92 3.98 2.74 15.26
C GLY A 92 5.04 3.79 14.92
N ILE A 93 5.46 4.53 15.95
CA ILE A 93 6.61 5.47 15.84
C ILE A 93 7.87 4.74 15.35
N ASN A 94 8.05 3.52 15.80
CA ASN A 94 9.19 2.66 15.45
C ASN A 94 9.21 2.23 13.98
N ASP A 95 8.12 2.43 13.26
CA ASP A 95 7.98 2.08 11.86
C ASP A 95 8.25 3.25 10.91
N ALA A 96 8.30 4.49 11.43
CA ALA A 96 8.50 5.69 10.63
C ALA A 96 9.74 5.63 9.71
N PRO A 97 10.93 5.18 10.15
CA PRO A 97 12.08 5.06 9.26
C PRO A 97 11.88 4.02 8.14
N ALA A 98 11.10 2.97 8.39
CA ALA A 98 10.82 1.95 7.38
C ALA A 98 9.72 2.40 6.41
N LEU A 99 8.73 3.16 6.89
CA LEU A 99 7.70 3.81 6.05
C LEU A 99 8.35 4.79 5.07
N GLU A 100 9.26 5.64 5.55
CA GLU A 100 9.99 6.61 4.72
C GLU A 100 10.94 5.93 3.72
N GLN A 101 11.61 4.83 4.12
CA GLN A 101 12.53 4.10 3.26
C GLN A 101 11.83 3.35 2.14
N ALA A 102 10.58 2.92 2.33
CA ALA A 102 9.84 2.11 1.38
C ALA A 102 9.52 2.89 0.08
N ASP A 103 9.29 2.17 -1.02
CA ASP A 103 8.76 2.78 -2.27
C ASP A 103 7.31 3.23 -2.09
N LEU A 104 6.62 2.68 -1.10
CA LEU A 104 5.28 3.06 -0.67
C LEU A 104 5.12 2.78 0.83
N GLY A 105 5.05 3.83 1.63
CA GLY A 105 4.74 3.76 3.05
C GLY A 105 3.24 3.85 3.31
N ILE A 106 2.67 2.88 4.03
CA ILE A 106 1.25 2.86 4.39
C ILE A 106 1.10 2.83 5.90
N ALA A 107 0.60 3.90 6.49
CA ALA A 107 0.25 3.97 7.90
C ALA A 107 -1.19 3.49 8.11
N VAL A 108 -1.41 2.61 9.11
CA VAL A 108 -2.73 1.99 9.32
C VAL A 108 -3.30 2.29 10.71
N GLY A 109 -4.61 2.51 10.77
CA GLY A 109 -5.35 2.66 12.00
C GLY A 109 -5.07 3.99 12.71
N ARG A 110 -4.90 3.93 14.03
CA ARG A 110 -4.50 5.07 14.86
C ARG A 110 -2.97 5.22 14.85
N ALA A 111 -2.37 5.24 13.65
CA ALA A 111 -0.96 5.48 13.53
C ALA A 111 -0.58 6.79 14.26
N THR A 112 0.59 6.79 14.88
CA THR A 112 1.10 8.00 15.55
C THR A 112 1.32 9.11 14.53
N ASP A 113 1.27 10.37 14.97
CA ASP A 113 1.48 11.53 14.10
C ASP A 113 2.79 11.40 13.31
N ILE A 114 3.85 10.87 13.94
CA ILE A 114 5.14 10.65 13.29
C ILE A 114 5.05 9.60 12.18
N ALA A 115 4.35 8.49 12.42
CA ALA A 115 4.14 7.45 11.39
C ALA A 115 3.26 7.97 10.24
N GLN A 116 2.25 8.80 10.56
CA GLN A 116 1.41 9.45 9.53
C GLN A 116 2.21 10.41 8.66
N MET A 117 3.14 11.17 9.24
CA MET A 117 4.00 12.10 8.48
C MET A 117 5.03 11.38 7.61
N ALA A 118 5.45 10.17 7.99
CA ALA A 118 6.41 9.36 7.25
C ALA A 118 5.76 8.48 6.15
N ALA A 119 4.43 8.39 6.12
CA ALA A 119 3.71 7.53 5.20
C ALA A 119 3.19 8.29 3.97
N ASP A 120 3.21 7.63 2.81
CA ASP A 120 2.59 8.15 1.58
C ASP A 120 1.06 8.01 1.61
N ILE A 121 0.56 6.98 2.28
CA ILE A 121 -0.88 6.70 2.45
C ILE A 121 -1.20 6.51 3.92
N VAL A 122 -2.25 7.17 4.39
CA VAL A 122 -2.77 7.00 5.75
C VAL A 122 -4.18 6.40 5.69
N LEU A 123 -4.32 5.20 6.24
CA LEU A 123 -5.59 4.49 6.35
C LEU A 123 -6.16 4.71 7.75
N PHE A 124 -7.11 5.62 7.89
CA PHE A 124 -7.70 5.98 9.20
C PHE A 124 -8.51 4.86 9.87
N LYS A 125 -8.96 3.88 9.10
CA LYS A 125 -9.64 2.69 9.64
C LYS A 125 -8.62 1.65 10.02
N SER A 126 -8.81 1.02 11.18
CA SER A 126 -8.01 -0.13 11.63
C SER A 126 -8.33 -1.43 10.85
N ASP A 127 -9.12 -1.32 9.79
CA ASP A 127 -9.53 -2.43 8.94
C ASP A 127 -8.41 -2.74 7.93
N VAL A 128 -7.87 -3.94 8.01
CA VAL A 128 -6.80 -4.40 7.12
C VAL A 128 -7.26 -4.57 5.67
N HIS A 129 -8.57 -4.73 5.41
CA HIS A 129 -9.13 -4.80 4.06
C HIS A 129 -8.97 -3.49 3.29
N ALA A 130 -8.78 -2.37 3.98
CA ALA A 130 -8.48 -1.10 3.34
C ALA A 130 -7.15 -1.10 2.55
N ILE A 131 -6.21 -2.03 2.88
CA ILE A 131 -4.91 -2.13 2.20
C ILE A 131 -5.07 -2.56 0.73
N PRO A 132 -5.66 -3.74 0.41
CA PRO A 132 -5.88 -4.15 -0.97
C PRO A 132 -6.84 -3.20 -1.71
N GLU A 133 -7.80 -2.58 -1.02
CA GLU A 133 -8.66 -1.56 -1.62
C GLU A 133 -7.86 -0.33 -2.07
N ALA A 134 -6.96 0.19 -1.24
CA ALA A 134 -6.11 1.33 -1.59
C ALA A 134 -5.20 1.00 -2.79
N LEU A 135 -4.59 -0.18 -2.81
CA LEU A 135 -3.76 -0.63 -3.93
C LEU A 135 -4.57 -0.81 -5.21
N GLY A 136 -5.77 -1.37 -5.13
CA GLY A 136 -6.68 -1.52 -6.26
C GLY A 136 -7.13 -0.16 -6.83
N LEU A 137 -7.48 0.78 -5.96
CA LEU A 137 -7.85 2.14 -6.35
C LEU A 137 -6.67 2.87 -7.02
N ALA A 138 -5.46 2.74 -6.48
CA ALA A 138 -4.25 3.31 -7.08
C ALA A 138 -4.01 2.76 -8.49
N GLN A 139 -4.16 1.45 -8.70
CA GLN A 139 -4.03 0.84 -10.03
C GLN A 139 -5.12 1.33 -11.00
N ALA A 140 -6.37 1.44 -10.54
CA ALA A 140 -7.47 1.97 -11.35
C ALA A 140 -7.22 3.43 -11.75
N THR A 141 -6.72 4.24 -10.81
CA THR A 141 -6.34 5.64 -11.05
C THR A 141 -5.23 5.75 -12.10
N LEU A 142 -4.16 4.97 -11.96
CA LEU A 142 -3.07 4.95 -12.95
C LEU A 142 -3.55 4.54 -14.34
N ARG A 143 -4.46 3.56 -14.42
CA ARG A 143 -5.07 3.14 -15.70
C ARG A 143 -5.85 4.28 -16.32
N THR A 144 -6.66 4.98 -15.52
CA THR A 144 -7.44 6.14 -15.98
C THR A 144 -6.53 7.27 -16.45
N ILE A 145 -5.45 7.58 -15.72
CA ILE A 145 -4.45 8.58 -16.13
C ILE A 145 -3.83 8.21 -17.48
N LYS A 146 -3.38 6.96 -17.66
CA LYS A 146 -2.81 6.49 -18.92
C LYS A 146 -3.79 6.58 -20.07
N GLN A 147 -5.07 6.25 -19.86
CA GLN A 147 -6.12 6.40 -20.86
C GLN A 147 -6.34 7.86 -21.23
N ASN A 148 -6.43 8.75 -20.24
CA ASN A 148 -6.61 10.18 -20.48
C ASN A 148 -5.42 10.77 -21.26
N LEU A 149 -4.21 10.40 -20.88
CA LEU A 149 -2.99 10.82 -21.56
C LEU A 149 -2.95 10.31 -23.03
N PHE A 150 -3.31 9.05 -23.25
CA PHE A 150 -3.42 8.48 -24.59
C PHE A 150 -4.39 9.28 -25.47
N TRP A 151 -5.60 9.57 -24.97
CA TRP A 151 -6.58 10.34 -25.70
C TRP A 151 -6.11 11.76 -25.98
N ALA A 152 -5.50 12.44 -25.00
CA ALA A 152 -4.97 13.78 -25.17
C ALA A 152 -3.90 13.83 -26.29
N PHE A 153 -2.96 12.88 -26.31
CA PHE A 153 -1.97 12.78 -27.38
C PHE A 153 -2.58 12.43 -28.72
N PHE A 154 -3.53 11.50 -28.73
CA PHE A 154 -4.19 11.06 -29.97
C PHE A 154 -4.92 12.21 -30.67
N TYR A 155 -5.69 13.02 -29.92
CA TYR A 155 -6.36 14.18 -30.48
C TYR A 155 -5.37 15.19 -31.08
N ASN A 156 -4.27 15.46 -30.41
CA ASN A 156 -3.24 16.37 -30.91
C ASN A 156 -2.50 15.78 -32.12
N ALA A 157 -2.13 14.52 -32.09
CA ALA A 157 -1.44 13.84 -33.20
C ALA A 157 -2.29 13.82 -34.49
N LEU A 158 -3.61 13.73 -34.36
CA LEU A 158 -4.54 13.79 -35.49
C LEU A 158 -4.86 15.23 -35.89
N GLY A 159 -5.08 16.12 -34.94
CA GLY A 159 -5.51 17.48 -35.16
C GLY A 159 -4.46 18.37 -35.81
N ILE A 160 -3.18 18.24 -35.38
CA ILE A 160 -2.10 19.10 -35.90
C ILE A 160 -1.90 18.92 -37.42
N PRO A 161 -1.77 17.70 -37.96
CA PRO A 161 -1.66 17.51 -39.42
C PRO A 161 -2.89 17.98 -40.18
N LEU A 162 -4.10 17.73 -39.67
CA LEU A 162 -5.33 18.18 -40.33
C LEU A 162 -5.43 19.71 -40.38
N ALA A 163 -5.01 20.38 -39.31
CA ALA A 163 -4.93 21.84 -39.27
C ALA A 163 -3.89 22.39 -40.26
N ALA A 164 -2.71 21.77 -40.32
CA ALA A 164 -1.64 22.15 -41.26
C ALA A 164 -2.05 22.01 -42.72
N LEU A 165 -2.88 21.01 -43.02
CA LEU A 165 -3.45 20.80 -44.38
C LEU A 165 -4.67 21.68 -44.67
N GLY A 166 -5.08 22.54 -43.74
CA GLY A 166 -6.21 23.50 -43.94
C GLY A 166 -7.61 22.87 -43.80
N PHE A 167 -7.71 21.62 -43.35
CA PHE A 167 -8.99 20.92 -43.16
C PHE A 167 -9.76 21.34 -41.90
N LEU A 168 -9.11 22.04 -40.93
CA LEU A 168 -9.71 22.43 -39.68
C LEU A 168 -9.96 23.93 -39.64
N SER A 169 -11.21 24.31 -39.45
CA SER A 169 -11.57 25.69 -39.10
C SER A 169 -11.33 25.95 -37.61
N PRO A 170 -11.13 27.20 -37.16
CA PRO A 170 -10.98 27.55 -35.74
C PRO A 170 -12.14 27.07 -34.87
N ILE A 171 -13.35 27.07 -35.41
CA ILE A 171 -14.57 26.61 -34.71
C ILE A 171 -14.50 25.09 -34.47
N LEU A 172 -14.09 24.32 -35.46
CA LEU A 172 -13.93 22.86 -35.34
C LEU A 172 -12.81 22.49 -34.34
N CYS A 173 -11.73 23.28 -34.34
CA CYS A 173 -10.65 23.07 -33.34
C CYS A 173 -11.17 23.33 -31.92
N ALA A 174 -11.89 24.41 -31.69
CA ALA A 174 -12.47 24.72 -30.38
C ALA A 174 -13.47 23.64 -29.92
N ALA A 175 -14.34 23.16 -30.85
CA ALA A 175 -15.27 22.08 -30.54
C ALA A 175 -14.57 20.75 -30.21
N ALA A 176 -13.51 20.40 -30.94
CA ALA A 176 -12.71 19.21 -30.69
C ALA A 176 -12.00 19.25 -29.32
N MET A 177 -11.45 20.41 -28.93
CA MET A 177 -10.85 20.62 -27.61
C MET A 177 -11.89 20.46 -26.49
N GLY A 178 -13.06 21.11 -26.62
CA GLY A 178 -14.13 20.97 -25.62
C GLY A 178 -14.62 19.52 -25.49
N LEU A 179 -14.70 18.78 -26.60
CA LEU A 179 -15.07 17.36 -26.57
C LEU A 179 -14.00 16.51 -25.87
N SER A 180 -12.73 16.81 -26.11
CA SER A 180 -11.60 16.13 -25.43
C SER A 180 -11.68 16.31 -23.91
N ASP A 181 -11.95 17.52 -23.44
CA ASP A 181 -12.08 17.81 -22.02
C ASP A 181 -13.25 17.04 -21.39
N VAL A 182 -14.39 16.99 -22.07
CA VAL A 182 -15.56 16.20 -21.61
C VAL A 182 -15.23 14.72 -21.51
N VAL A 183 -14.51 14.16 -22.47
CA VAL A 183 -14.09 12.75 -22.47
C VAL A 183 -13.13 12.46 -21.31
N VAL A 184 -12.13 13.31 -21.08
CA VAL A 184 -11.16 13.17 -19.99
C VAL A 184 -11.85 13.27 -18.63
N ILE A 185 -12.71 14.28 -18.43
CA ILE A 185 -13.47 14.47 -17.19
C ILE A 185 -14.42 13.28 -16.96
N GLY A 186 -15.16 12.87 -18.00
CA GLY A 186 -16.08 11.73 -17.91
C GLY A 186 -15.39 10.44 -17.55
N ASN A 187 -14.20 10.18 -18.12
CA ASN A 187 -13.39 9.01 -17.79
C ASN A 187 -12.86 9.08 -16.34
N ALA A 188 -12.43 10.25 -15.89
CA ALA A 188 -11.98 10.45 -14.50
C ALA A 188 -13.13 10.28 -13.50
N MET A 189 -14.34 10.73 -13.84
CA MET A 189 -15.52 10.56 -12.99
C MET A 189 -15.92 9.08 -12.77
N ARG A 190 -15.53 8.17 -13.64
CA ARG A 190 -15.75 6.72 -13.46
C ARG A 190 -15.09 6.20 -12.20
N LEU A 191 -13.97 6.79 -11.73
CA LEU A 191 -13.34 6.40 -10.46
C LEU A 191 -14.24 6.61 -9.25
N ARG A 192 -15.23 7.53 -9.32
CA ARG A 192 -16.19 7.74 -8.23
C ARG A 192 -17.07 6.49 -7.96
N TRP A 193 -17.32 5.70 -8.98
CA TRP A 193 -18.11 4.46 -8.90
C TRP A 193 -17.24 3.20 -8.94
N TRP A 194 -15.92 3.38 -8.75
CA TRP A 194 -15.03 2.24 -8.64
C TRP A 194 -15.44 1.38 -7.43
N LYS A 195 -15.76 0.13 -7.70
CA LYS A 195 -16.00 -0.92 -6.71
C LYS A 195 -15.01 -2.04 -7.00
N LYS A 196 -14.47 -2.58 -5.93
CA LYS A 196 -13.63 -3.77 -5.98
C LYS A 196 -14.46 -4.98 -6.42
#